data_a3f41f3685e74e4714bd1cc9a8bf851f
#
_entry.id   a3f41f3685e74e4714bd1cc9a8bf851f
#
_cell.length_a   1.000
_cell.length_b   1.000
_cell.length_c   1.000
_cell.angle_alpha   90.00
_cell.angle_beta   90.00
_cell.angle_gamma   90.00
#
_symmetry.space_group_name_H-M   'P 1'
#
loop_
_entity.id
_entity.type
_entity.pdbx_description
1 polymer ?
#
loop_
_entity_poly.entity_id
_entity_poly.type
_entity_poly.pdbx_seq_one_letter_code
_entity_poly.pdbx_strand_id
1 'polypeptide(L)'
;MDDSIKDIFENGNWYHTFQFHDAKSKGTYDFSKVINKIPFESFKNMSVLDVGCSDGYFSKYFIENLEAKEVTGVDFNSYDGSVNFDVISNLKEEQEKKHLSHNDYEKLKHSYISLGLNSSNKFLLIKKIFNLNLNFKSGSIYDLSNIPNHDIVFCGSLLEHLRDPITAIEELYFKTLKLCYIDVSNPYERFKFLNLPILKYSGASGHFFRYSEKSVTFMMEKIGFKNVRVVSKYKIINQKHKTYTKHFVILGEK
;
A
#
# COMPACT_ATOMS: atom_id res chain seq x y z
N MET A 1 5.39 -19.07 -18.80
CA MET A 1 5.27 -19.17 -17.33
C MET A 1 5.11 -20.64 -17.00
N ASP A 2 5.86 -21.13 -16.04
CA ASP A 2 5.76 -22.51 -15.52
C ASP A 2 4.33 -22.75 -14.97
N ASP A 3 3.78 -23.96 -15.11
CA ASP A 3 2.39 -24.26 -14.72
C ASP A 3 2.15 -24.06 -13.22
N SER A 4 3.14 -24.35 -12.38
CA SER A 4 3.06 -24.11 -10.93
C SER A 4 3.02 -22.61 -10.59
N ILE A 5 3.79 -21.80 -11.30
CA ILE A 5 3.79 -20.34 -11.16
C ILE A 5 2.48 -19.75 -11.68
N LYS A 6 1.95 -20.31 -12.77
CA LYS A 6 0.67 -19.90 -13.35
C LYS A 6 -0.47 -20.15 -12.37
N ASP A 7 -0.51 -21.30 -11.73
CA ASP A 7 -1.53 -21.63 -10.74
C ASP A 7 -1.48 -20.67 -9.52
N ILE A 8 -0.28 -20.41 -8.98
CA ILE A 8 -0.09 -19.43 -7.91
C ILE A 8 -0.54 -18.03 -8.35
N PHE A 9 -0.24 -17.63 -9.59
CA PHE A 9 -0.61 -16.33 -10.12
C PHE A 9 -2.12 -16.18 -10.29
N GLU A 10 -2.81 -17.17 -10.85
CA GLU A 10 -4.24 -17.11 -11.13
C GLU A 10 -5.11 -17.35 -9.87
N ASN A 11 -4.68 -18.21 -8.97
CA ASN A 11 -5.47 -18.68 -7.84
C ASN A 11 -4.95 -18.20 -6.46
N GLY A 12 -3.80 -17.54 -6.41
CA GLY A 12 -3.26 -16.97 -5.18
C GLY A 12 -4.13 -15.83 -4.60
N ASN A 13 -3.94 -15.55 -3.31
CA ASN A 13 -4.61 -14.46 -2.63
C ASN A 13 -3.87 -13.14 -2.85
N TRP A 14 -4.23 -12.39 -3.89
CA TRP A 14 -3.63 -11.12 -4.27
C TRP A 14 -4.40 -9.94 -3.68
N TYR A 15 -3.67 -8.88 -3.32
CA TYR A 15 -4.30 -7.62 -2.97
C TYR A 15 -4.71 -6.85 -4.24
N HIS A 16 -3.83 -6.83 -5.24
CA HIS A 16 -4.10 -6.21 -6.53
C HIS A 16 -4.33 -7.25 -7.62
N THR A 17 -5.11 -6.88 -8.63
CA THR A 17 -5.30 -7.68 -9.84
C THR A 17 -4.18 -7.38 -10.84
N PHE A 18 -3.49 -8.42 -11.30
CA PHE A 18 -2.48 -8.34 -12.34
C PHE A 18 -2.98 -9.04 -13.61
N GLN A 19 -2.51 -8.57 -14.75
CA GLN A 19 -2.69 -9.21 -16.04
C GLN A 19 -1.31 -9.54 -16.63
N PHE A 20 -1.06 -10.76 -17.01
CA PHE A 20 0.15 -11.21 -17.67
C PHE A 20 -0.21 -12.13 -18.84
N HIS A 21 -0.11 -11.62 -20.07
CA HIS A 21 -0.65 -12.29 -21.26
C HIS A 21 -2.11 -12.69 -21.04
N ASP A 22 -2.43 -13.99 -21.21
CA ASP A 22 -3.79 -14.52 -21.03
C ASP A 22 -4.13 -14.84 -19.57
N ALA A 23 -3.14 -14.85 -18.66
CA ALA A 23 -3.32 -15.14 -17.25
C ALA A 23 -3.72 -13.86 -16.47
N LYS A 24 -4.69 -14.01 -15.56
CA LYS A 24 -5.15 -12.92 -14.70
C LYS A 24 -5.25 -13.36 -13.25
N SER A 25 -4.61 -12.60 -12.35
CA SER A 25 -4.74 -12.82 -10.92
C SER A 25 -6.10 -12.32 -10.39
N LYS A 26 -6.56 -12.93 -9.28
CA LYS A 26 -7.82 -12.54 -8.62
C LYS A 26 -7.53 -11.65 -7.42
N GLY A 27 -7.26 -10.37 -7.66
CA GLY A 27 -6.99 -9.40 -6.59
C GLY A 27 -8.26 -8.85 -5.92
N THR A 28 -8.08 -8.36 -4.69
CA THR A 28 -9.14 -7.62 -3.99
C THR A 28 -9.49 -6.32 -4.72
N TYR A 29 -8.51 -5.65 -5.32
CA TYR A 29 -8.68 -4.41 -6.07
C TYR A 29 -8.09 -4.50 -7.48
N ASP A 30 -8.84 -4.05 -8.48
CA ASP A 30 -8.39 -3.93 -9.86
C ASP A 30 -8.11 -2.46 -10.21
N PHE A 31 -6.88 -2.03 -9.94
CA PHE A 31 -6.45 -0.65 -10.20
C PHE A 31 -6.34 -0.31 -11.68
N SER A 32 -6.27 -1.30 -12.58
CA SER A 32 -6.24 -1.03 -14.03
C SER A 32 -7.42 -0.17 -14.52
N LYS A 33 -8.54 -0.21 -13.77
CA LYS A 33 -9.75 0.55 -14.08
C LYS A 33 -9.74 2.00 -13.61
N VAL A 34 -8.82 2.36 -12.72
CA VAL A 34 -8.84 3.67 -12.06
C VAL A 34 -7.47 4.36 -12.01
N ILE A 35 -6.40 3.66 -12.35
CA ILE A 35 -5.02 4.18 -12.23
C ILE A 35 -4.80 5.47 -13.03
N ASN A 36 -5.46 5.60 -14.19
CA ASN A 36 -5.43 6.80 -15.03
C ASN A 36 -6.10 8.03 -14.40
N LYS A 37 -6.81 7.86 -13.28
CA LYS A 37 -7.37 8.97 -12.50
C LYS A 37 -6.34 9.60 -11.56
N ILE A 38 -5.22 8.93 -11.33
CA ILE A 38 -4.11 9.47 -10.55
C ILE A 38 -3.18 10.18 -11.54
N PRO A 39 -3.08 11.51 -11.52
CA PRO A 39 -2.27 12.26 -12.47
C PRO A 39 -0.80 12.21 -12.04
N PHE A 40 -0.19 11.04 -12.13
CA PHE A 40 1.25 10.92 -11.94
C PHE A 40 1.97 11.73 -13.01
N GLU A 41 2.97 12.49 -12.60
CA GLU A 41 3.93 13.08 -13.52
C GLU A 41 4.78 11.98 -14.18
N SER A 42 5.57 12.32 -15.19
CA SER A 42 6.52 11.37 -15.75
C SER A 42 7.60 11.05 -14.72
N PHE A 43 7.86 9.76 -14.47
CA PHE A 43 8.94 9.31 -13.60
C PHE A 43 10.20 8.92 -14.39
N LYS A 44 10.23 9.28 -15.66
CA LYS A 44 11.33 8.91 -16.57
C LYS A 44 12.68 9.25 -15.98
N ASN A 45 13.53 8.24 -15.92
CA ASN A 45 14.88 8.30 -15.35
C ASN A 45 14.95 8.69 -13.87
N MET A 46 13.84 8.63 -13.13
CA MET A 46 13.78 8.91 -11.70
C MET A 46 13.80 7.62 -10.89
N SER A 47 14.35 7.71 -9.67
CA SER A 47 14.25 6.67 -8.67
C SER A 47 12.95 6.81 -7.88
N VAL A 48 12.27 5.69 -7.60
CA VAL A 48 10.99 5.67 -6.87
C VAL A 48 11.07 4.81 -5.63
N LEU A 49 10.57 5.31 -4.52
CA LEU A 49 10.34 4.56 -3.29
C LEU A 49 8.83 4.32 -3.13
N ASP A 50 8.42 3.06 -3.10
CA ASP A 50 7.03 2.61 -2.90
C ASP A 50 6.91 2.06 -1.48
N VAL A 51 6.36 2.87 -0.55
CA VAL A 51 6.25 2.54 0.88
C VAL A 51 4.87 1.95 1.19
N GLY A 52 4.87 0.72 1.71
CA GLY A 52 3.68 -0.11 1.80
C GLY A 52 3.37 -0.77 0.46
N CYS A 53 4.40 -1.26 -0.21
CA CYS A 53 4.32 -1.74 -1.60
C CYS A 53 3.47 -3.01 -1.80
N SER A 54 3.12 -3.70 -0.73
CA SER A 54 2.30 -4.92 -0.76
C SER A 54 2.80 -5.94 -1.79
N ASP A 55 1.98 -6.33 -2.74
CA ASP A 55 2.31 -7.28 -3.80
C ASP A 55 3.00 -6.64 -5.04
N GLY A 56 3.35 -5.35 -4.97
CA GLY A 56 4.16 -4.66 -5.97
C GLY A 56 3.42 -4.11 -7.19
N TYR A 57 2.11 -3.95 -7.13
CA TYR A 57 1.33 -3.42 -8.25
C TYR A 57 1.79 -2.03 -8.70
N PHE A 58 1.89 -1.08 -7.77
CA PHE A 58 2.34 0.28 -8.07
C PHE A 58 3.80 0.30 -8.49
N SER A 59 4.66 -0.47 -7.82
CA SER A 59 6.07 -0.63 -8.21
C SER A 59 6.21 -1.08 -9.67
N LYS A 60 5.42 -2.09 -10.10
CA LYS A 60 5.35 -2.53 -11.49
C LYS A 60 4.88 -1.40 -12.42
N TYR A 61 3.80 -0.72 -12.05
CA TYR A 61 3.23 0.37 -12.83
C TYR A 61 4.22 1.50 -13.06
N PHE A 62 5.01 1.87 -12.05
CA PHE A 62 6.01 2.93 -12.15
C PHE A 62 7.14 2.59 -13.13
N ILE A 63 7.58 1.33 -13.18
CA ILE A 63 8.56 0.87 -14.16
C ILE A 63 7.97 0.85 -15.58
N GLU A 64 6.84 0.15 -15.76
CA GLU A 64 6.34 -0.15 -17.10
C GLU A 64 5.64 1.03 -17.77
N ASN A 65 4.94 1.87 -16.99
CA ASN A 65 4.07 2.90 -17.53
C ASN A 65 4.59 4.32 -17.34
N LEU A 66 5.40 4.55 -16.30
CA LEU A 66 5.97 5.86 -16.01
C LEU A 66 7.47 5.93 -16.28
N GLU A 67 8.08 4.88 -16.81
CA GLU A 67 9.49 4.78 -17.21
C GLU A 67 10.46 5.11 -16.06
N ALA A 68 10.10 4.75 -14.81
CA ALA A 68 11.00 4.92 -13.68
C ALA A 68 12.30 4.15 -13.91
N LYS A 69 13.44 4.75 -13.55
CA LYS A 69 14.76 4.13 -13.68
C LYS A 69 14.90 2.89 -12.81
N GLU A 70 14.42 2.99 -11.59
CA GLU A 70 14.41 1.94 -10.59
C GLU A 70 13.31 2.18 -9.57
N VAL A 71 12.79 1.11 -8.97
CA VAL A 71 11.82 1.19 -7.89
C VAL A 71 12.28 0.33 -6.73
N THR A 72 12.28 0.93 -5.54
CA THR A 72 12.46 0.21 -4.28
C THR A 72 11.12 0.12 -3.56
N GLY A 73 10.59 -1.08 -3.41
CA GLY A 73 9.42 -1.35 -2.58
C GLY A 73 9.83 -1.63 -1.14
N VAL A 74 9.15 -1.00 -0.19
CA VAL A 74 9.33 -1.25 1.25
C VAL A 74 8.01 -1.71 1.83
N ASP A 75 8.05 -2.85 2.52
CA ASP A 75 6.90 -3.36 3.26
C ASP A 75 7.38 -4.22 4.43
N PHE A 76 6.48 -4.49 5.37
CA PHE A 76 6.76 -5.46 6.40
C PHE A 76 6.81 -6.88 5.81
N ASN A 77 7.82 -7.64 6.22
CA ASN A 77 7.72 -9.09 6.25
C ASN A 77 6.83 -9.44 7.44
N SER A 78 5.58 -9.72 7.19
CA SER A 78 4.51 -9.82 8.17
C SER A 78 4.71 -10.86 9.27
N TYR A 79 5.87 -11.52 9.35
CA TYR A 79 6.09 -12.63 10.26
C TYR A 79 7.42 -12.62 11.01
N ASP A 80 8.20 -11.57 10.90
CA ASP A 80 9.45 -11.37 11.66
C ASP A 80 9.24 -10.63 13.00
N GLY A 81 7.99 -10.60 13.48
CA GLY A 81 7.59 -9.89 14.72
C GLY A 81 6.98 -8.52 14.48
N SER A 82 6.94 -8.06 13.26
CA SER A 82 6.22 -6.84 12.89
C SER A 82 4.74 -7.13 12.67
N VAL A 83 3.89 -6.33 13.27
CA VAL A 83 2.45 -6.58 13.37
C VAL A 83 1.77 -6.21 12.05
N ASN A 84 1.50 -7.18 11.19
CA ASN A 84 0.45 -7.01 10.17
C ASN A 84 -0.91 -7.19 10.87
N PHE A 85 -1.53 -6.06 11.24
CA PHE A 85 -2.78 -6.04 12.00
C PHE A 85 -3.92 -6.73 11.27
N ASP A 86 -3.97 -6.70 9.94
CA ASP A 86 -5.05 -7.32 9.17
C ASP A 86 -4.99 -8.85 9.23
N VAL A 87 -3.79 -9.43 9.14
CA VAL A 87 -3.64 -10.88 9.26
C VAL A 87 -3.91 -11.36 10.70
N ILE A 88 -3.36 -10.64 11.68
CA ILE A 88 -3.61 -10.98 13.10
C ILE A 88 -5.06 -10.78 13.49
N SER A 89 -5.70 -9.72 12.99
CA SER A 89 -7.11 -9.45 13.25
C SER A 89 -8.01 -10.50 12.58
N ASN A 90 -7.75 -10.84 11.33
CA ASN A 90 -8.49 -11.89 10.63
C ASN A 90 -8.27 -13.27 11.28
N LEU A 91 -7.05 -13.57 11.72
CA LEU A 91 -6.76 -14.81 12.46
C LEU A 91 -7.44 -14.84 13.83
N LYS A 92 -7.46 -13.73 14.57
CA LYS A 92 -8.20 -13.62 15.84
C LYS A 92 -9.69 -13.74 15.62
N GLU A 93 -10.25 -13.08 14.61
CA GLU A 93 -11.66 -13.19 14.27
C GLU A 93 -12.04 -14.61 13.84
N GLU A 94 -11.17 -15.32 13.09
CA GLU A 94 -11.35 -16.73 12.80
C GLU A 94 -11.21 -17.62 14.04
N GLN A 95 -10.28 -17.31 14.93
CA GLN A 95 -10.12 -18.02 16.20
C GLN A 95 -11.38 -17.89 17.07
N GLU A 96 -11.91 -16.68 17.21
CA GLU A 96 -13.12 -16.40 17.98
C GLU A 96 -14.35 -17.06 17.34
N LYS A 97 -14.52 -16.97 16.04
CA LYS A 97 -15.66 -17.59 15.31
C LYS A 97 -15.63 -19.11 15.32
N LYS A 98 -14.44 -19.71 15.26
CA LYS A 98 -14.27 -21.16 15.16
C LYS A 98 -13.96 -21.83 16.51
N HIS A 99 -13.86 -21.08 17.60
CA HIS A 99 -13.44 -21.57 18.92
C HIS A 99 -12.15 -22.41 18.86
N LEU A 100 -11.19 -21.95 18.03
CA LEU A 100 -9.93 -22.68 17.84
C LEU A 100 -9.10 -22.70 19.14
N SER A 101 -8.50 -23.85 19.45
CA SER A 101 -7.49 -23.93 20.49
C SER A 101 -6.25 -23.10 20.13
N HIS A 102 -5.46 -22.71 21.14
CA HIS A 102 -4.19 -21.99 20.89
C HIS A 102 -3.28 -22.76 19.90
N ASN A 103 -3.23 -24.08 20.00
CA ASN A 103 -2.42 -24.93 19.12
C ASN A 103 -2.92 -24.93 17.67
N ASP A 104 -4.24 -24.93 17.45
CA ASP A 104 -4.82 -24.85 16.12
C ASP A 104 -4.67 -23.44 15.53
N TYR A 105 -4.72 -22.42 16.38
CA TYR A 105 -4.38 -21.04 15.96
C TYR A 105 -2.94 -20.91 15.45
N GLU A 106 -1.96 -21.47 16.19
CA GLU A 106 -0.55 -21.44 15.74
C GLU A 106 -0.34 -22.28 14.47
N LYS A 107 -1.01 -23.42 14.32
CA LYS A 107 -0.99 -24.19 13.06
C LYS A 107 -1.59 -23.42 11.90
N LEU A 108 -2.72 -22.73 12.11
CA LEU A 108 -3.36 -21.89 11.10
C LEU A 108 -2.43 -20.75 10.68
N LYS A 109 -1.83 -20.07 11.67
CA LYS A 109 -0.82 -19.04 11.47
C LYS A 109 0.37 -19.56 10.66
N HIS A 110 0.92 -20.72 11.00
CA HIS A 110 1.98 -21.37 10.24
C HIS A 110 1.54 -21.74 8.81
N SER A 111 0.31 -22.17 8.59
CA SER A 111 -0.20 -22.46 7.25
C SER A 111 -0.31 -21.19 6.39
N TYR A 112 -0.73 -20.07 6.97
CA TYR A 112 -0.74 -18.77 6.28
C TYR A 112 0.68 -18.30 5.93
N ILE A 113 1.66 -18.56 6.78
CA ILE A 113 3.09 -18.29 6.52
C ILE A 113 3.60 -19.17 5.37
N SER A 114 3.32 -20.48 5.41
CA SER A 114 3.79 -21.44 4.41
C SER A 114 3.17 -21.25 3.02
N LEU A 115 1.97 -20.66 2.95
CA LEU A 115 1.30 -20.31 1.69
C LEU A 115 1.86 -19.04 1.02
N GLY A 116 2.97 -18.48 1.53
CA GLY A 116 3.63 -17.32 0.92
C GLY A 116 2.79 -16.05 0.88
N LEU A 117 1.94 -15.87 1.89
CA LEU A 117 1.04 -14.71 1.99
C LEU A 117 1.74 -13.43 2.43
N ASN A 118 3.05 -13.43 2.64
CA ASN A 118 3.77 -12.21 2.96
C ASN A 118 3.97 -11.33 1.70
N SER A 119 4.00 -10.03 1.89
CA SER A 119 4.16 -9.03 0.83
C SER A 119 5.43 -9.26 0.02
N SER A 120 6.55 -9.63 0.67
CA SER A 120 7.84 -9.82 0.00
C SER A 120 7.80 -10.94 -1.04
N ASN A 121 7.20 -12.09 -0.74
CA ASN A 121 7.15 -13.20 -1.68
C ASN A 121 6.30 -12.88 -2.90
N LYS A 122 5.17 -12.18 -2.71
CA LYS A 122 4.32 -11.72 -3.80
C LYS A 122 5.04 -10.70 -4.67
N PHE A 123 5.68 -9.72 -4.05
CA PHE A 123 6.47 -8.70 -4.74
C PHE A 123 7.58 -9.33 -5.58
N LEU A 124 8.35 -10.27 -5.00
CA LEU A 124 9.43 -10.97 -5.70
C LEU A 124 8.90 -11.86 -6.82
N LEU A 125 7.72 -12.44 -6.65
CA LEU A 125 7.07 -13.22 -7.71
C LEU A 125 6.65 -12.32 -8.88
N ILE A 126 6.07 -11.16 -8.61
CA ILE A 126 5.74 -10.15 -9.64
C ILE A 126 7.00 -9.67 -10.35
N LYS A 127 8.06 -9.33 -9.60
CA LYS A 127 9.37 -8.99 -10.18
C LYS A 127 9.84 -10.06 -11.17
N LYS A 128 9.74 -11.35 -10.78
CA LYS A 128 10.17 -12.49 -11.61
C LYS A 128 9.29 -12.68 -12.84
N ILE A 129 7.96 -12.71 -12.67
CA ILE A 129 7.00 -12.95 -13.76
C ILE A 129 7.13 -11.88 -14.85
N PHE A 130 7.24 -10.61 -14.45
CA PHE A 130 7.29 -9.48 -15.37
C PHE A 130 8.71 -9.05 -15.77
N ASN A 131 9.74 -9.74 -15.24
CA ASN A 131 11.17 -9.43 -15.48
C ASN A 131 11.53 -7.95 -15.22
N LEU A 132 11.17 -7.44 -14.04
CA LEU A 132 11.25 -6.02 -13.71
C LEU A 132 12.51 -5.68 -12.90
N ASN A 133 13.05 -4.46 -13.09
CA ASN A 133 14.11 -3.91 -12.24
C ASN A 133 13.50 -3.32 -10.95
N LEU A 134 13.08 -4.21 -10.05
CA LEU A 134 12.49 -3.86 -8.76
C LEU A 134 13.40 -4.33 -7.62
N ASN A 135 13.51 -3.53 -6.56
CA ASN A 135 14.17 -3.90 -5.32
C ASN A 135 13.15 -3.99 -4.20
N PHE A 136 13.23 -5.03 -3.38
CA PHE A 136 12.41 -5.16 -2.17
C PHE A 136 13.29 -5.00 -0.93
N LYS A 137 12.79 -4.21 0.02
CA LYS A 137 13.38 -4.08 1.35
C LYS A 137 12.32 -4.33 2.42
N SER A 138 12.60 -5.23 3.35
CA SER A 138 11.76 -5.35 4.54
C SER A 138 12.04 -4.20 5.48
N GLY A 139 11.01 -3.50 5.94
CA GLY A 139 11.19 -2.36 6.83
C GLY A 139 9.88 -1.73 7.29
N SER A 140 9.99 -0.88 8.29
CA SER A 140 8.88 -0.09 8.83
C SER A 140 8.87 1.29 8.22
N ILE A 141 7.68 1.83 7.95
CA ILE A 141 7.54 3.25 7.58
C ILE A 141 8.02 4.19 8.70
N TYR A 142 8.08 3.71 9.94
CA TYR A 142 8.58 4.49 11.08
C TYR A 142 10.11 4.52 11.20
N ASP A 143 10.80 3.74 10.39
CA ASP A 143 12.27 3.74 10.31
C ASP A 143 12.70 3.37 8.90
N LEU A 144 12.92 4.38 8.08
CA LEU A 144 13.46 4.25 6.73
C LEU A 144 14.96 4.60 6.67
N SER A 145 15.66 4.66 7.80
CA SER A 145 17.06 5.11 7.89
C SER A 145 17.98 4.37 6.93
N ASN A 146 17.79 3.05 6.75
CA ASN A 146 18.56 2.18 5.86
C ASN A 146 18.11 2.23 4.38
N ILE A 147 17.16 3.07 4.05
CA ILE A 147 16.69 3.27 2.68
C ILE A 147 17.30 4.55 2.12
N PRO A 148 17.90 4.54 0.93
CA PRO A 148 18.39 5.76 0.30
C PRO A 148 17.26 6.72 -0.04
N ASN A 149 17.58 7.99 -0.25
CA ASN A 149 16.62 8.97 -0.73
C ASN A 149 16.30 8.69 -2.20
N HIS A 150 15.04 8.97 -2.60
CA HIS A 150 14.53 8.75 -3.95
C HIS A 150 13.93 10.04 -4.52
N ASP A 151 13.97 10.20 -5.84
CA ASP A 151 13.35 11.35 -6.50
C ASP A 151 11.86 11.42 -6.18
N ILE A 152 11.19 10.30 -6.25
CA ILE A 152 9.75 10.16 -6.00
C ILE A 152 9.52 9.22 -4.82
N VAL A 153 8.62 9.60 -3.92
CA VAL A 153 8.12 8.73 -2.86
C VAL A 153 6.61 8.55 -3.04
N PHE A 154 6.16 7.32 -3.02
CA PHE A 154 4.74 6.96 -3.04
C PHE A 154 4.37 6.17 -1.80
N CYS A 155 3.23 6.49 -1.20
CA CYS A 155 2.65 5.76 -0.07
C CYS A 155 1.16 5.58 -0.35
N GLY A 156 0.76 4.35 -0.69
CA GLY A 156 -0.60 4.03 -1.09
C GLY A 156 -1.38 3.29 -0.02
N SER A 157 -2.52 3.86 0.43
CA SER A 157 -3.47 3.24 1.36
C SER A 157 -2.81 2.60 2.60
N LEU A 158 -1.86 3.31 3.17
CA LEU A 158 -1.10 2.86 4.34
C LEU A 158 -1.39 3.71 5.58
N LEU A 159 -1.55 5.05 5.43
CA LEU A 159 -1.70 5.96 6.58
C LEU A 159 -2.84 5.57 7.53
N GLU A 160 -3.96 5.09 7.00
CA GLU A 160 -5.12 4.66 7.78
C GLU A 160 -4.83 3.50 8.74
N HIS A 161 -3.79 2.72 8.44
CA HIS A 161 -3.35 1.57 9.22
C HIS A 161 -2.29 1.92 10.28
N LEU A 162 -1.87 3.18 10.34
CA LEU A 162 -0.77 3.63 11.19
C LEU A 162 -1.28 4.26 12.49
N ARG A 163 -0.57 3.98 13.59
CA ARG A 163 -0.84 4.60 14.89
C ARG A 163 -0.26 6.00 15.01
N ASP A 164 0.86 6.24 14.35
CA ASP A 164 1.54 7.52 14.31
C ASP A 164 1.74 7.98 12.86
N PRO A 165 0.73 8.65 12.28
CA PRO A 165 0.82 9.15 10.92
C PRO A 165 1.79 10.32 10.77
N ILE A 166 2.10 11.04 11.85
CA ILE A 166 3.01 12.19 11.80
C ILE A 166 4.43 11.70 11.56
N THR A 167 4.94 10.81 12.41
CA THR A 167 6.26 10.18 12.22
C THR A 167 6.36 9.51 10.84
N ALA A 168 5.30 8.85 10.40
CA ALA A 168 5.29 8.23 9.07
C ALA A 168 5.48 9.27 7.94
N ILE A 169 4.77 10.40 7.98
CA ILE A 169 4.92 11.45 6.96
C ILE A 169 6.29 12.14 7.06
N GLU A 170 6.87 12.28 8.26
CA GLU A 170 8.23 12.78 8.45
C GLU A 170 9.26 11.86 7.77
N GLU A 171 9.15 10.54 7.95
CA GLU A 171 10.02 9.58 7.27
C GLU A 171 9.87 9.66 5.74
N LEU A 172 8.64 9.78 5.22
CA LEU A 172 8.41 10.00 3.79
C LEU A 172 9.09 11.30 3.32
N TYR A 173 8.98 12.38 4.09
CA TYR A 173 9.64 13.66 3.78
C TYR A 173 11.16 13.51 3.71
N PHE A 174 11.79 12.85 4.69
CA PHE A 174 13.23 12.66 4.70
C PHE A 174 13.73 11.86 3.49
N LYS A 175 12.94 10.90 3.02
CA LYS A 175 13.29 10.06 1.85
C LYS A 175 12.96 10.68 0.49
N THR A 176 12.17 11.74 0.45
CA THR A 176 11.79 12.45 -0.78
C THR A 176 12.90 13.42 -1.21
N LEU A 177 13.26 13.41 -2.48
CA LEU A 177 14.12 14.43 -3.09
C LEU A 177 13.31 15.46 -3.89
N LYS A 178 12.21 15.07 -4.54
CA LYS A 178 11.39 15.95 -5.40
C LYS A 178 9.91 15.90 -5.04
N LEU A 179 9.26 14.74 -5.23
CA LEU A 179 7.80 14.61 -5.13
C LEU A 179 7.41 13.47 -4.18
N CYS A 180 6.38 13.71 -3.38
CA CYS A 180 5.75 12.70 -2.55
C CYS A 180 4.26 12.61 -2.86
N TYR A 181 3.81 11.41 -3.22
CA TYR A 181 2.40 11.09 -3.40
C TYR A 181 1.90 10.25 -2.22
N ILE A 182 0.82 10.68 -1.61
CA ILE A 182 0.13 9.91 -0.56
C ILE A 182 -1.31 9.65 -1.00
N ASP A 183 -1.65 8.38 -1.20
CA ASP A 183 -3.02 7.93 -1.46
C ASP A 183 -3.65 7.45 -0.15
N VAL A 184 -4.82 7.97 0.18
CA VAL A 184 -5.54 7.64 1.42
C VAL A 184 -6.90 7.05 1.09
N SER A 185 -7.18 5.89 1.66
CA SER A 185 -8.47 5.23 1.51
C SER A 185 -9.46 5.62 2.62
N ASN A 186 -10.75 5.40 2.36
CA ASN A 186 -11.85 5.63 3.30
C ASN A 186 -11.84 7.01 3.99
N PRO A 187 -11.82 8.12 3.23
CA PRO A 187 -11.72 9.45 3.78
C PRO A 187 -12.86 9.78 4.76
N TYR A 188 -12.57 10.67 5.71
CA TYR A 188 -13.60 11.23 6.57
C TYR A 188 -14.29 12.40 5.87
N GLU A 189 -15.50 12.19 5.39
CA GLU A 189 -16.26 13.16 4.59
C GLU A 189 -17.31 13.94 5.38
N ARG A 190 -17.59 13.55 6.64
CA ARG A 190 -18.51 14.29 7.49
C ARG A 190 -17.94 15.70 7.76
N PHE A 191 -18.74 16.72 7.57
CA PHE A 191 -18.31 18.13 7.70
C PHE A 191 -17.28 18.59 6.64
N LYS A 192 -17.19 17.91 5.50
CA LYS A 192 -16.30 18.30 4.39
C LYS A 192 -16.47 19.78 3.98
N PHE A 193 -17.69 20.32 4.08
CA PHE A 193 -17.99 21.72 3.75
C PHE A 193 -17.28 22.74 4.65
N LEU A 194 -16.87 22.34 5.87
CA LEU A 194 -16.12 23.22 6.78
C LEU A 194 -14.63 23.28 6.46
N ASN A 195 -14.11 22.45 5.54
CA ASN A 195 -12.70 22.37 5.19
C ASN A 195 -11.74 22.30 6.39
N LEU A 196 -12.13 21.55 7.43
CA LEU A 196 -11.36 21.41 8.67
C LEU A 196 -10.36 20.25 8.59
N PRO A 197 -9.20 20.37 9.25
CA PRO A 197 -8.23 19.28 9.39
C PRO A 197 -8.71 18.26 10.43
N ILE A 198 -9.55 17.33 10.02
CA ILE A 198 -10.16 16.32 10.91
C ILE A 198 -9.44 15.00 10.78
N LEU A 199 -9.00 14.49 11.93
CA LEU A 199 -8.49 13.13 12.11
C LEU A 199 -9.46 12.40 13.02
N LYS A 200 -10.23 11.45 12.48
CA LYS A 200 -11.18 10.67 13.27
C LYS A 200 -10.56 9.33 13.64
N TYR A 201 -10.42 9.05 14.92
CA TYR A 201 -10.09 7.71 15.40
C TYR A 201 -11.22 6.75 15.03
N SER A 202 -10.88 5.67 14.32
CA SER A 202 -11.86 4.69 13.82
C SER A 202 -12.20 3.63 14.86
N GLY A 203 -11.19 3.20 15.65
CA GLY A 203 -11.33 2.08 16.58
C GLY A 203 -11.59 0.73 15.90
N ALA A 204 -11.61 0.70 14.57
CA ALA A 204 -11.80 -0.53 13.82
C ALA A 204 -10.48 -1.31 13.74
N SER A 205 -10.58 -2.63 13.69
CA SER A 205 -9.43 -3.49 13.46
C SER A 205 -8.77 -3.13 12.11
N GLY A 206 -7.45 -2.94 12.12
CA GLY A 206 -6.69 -2.62 10.92
C GLY A 206 -6.82 -1.18 10.41
N HIS A 207 -7.73 -0.36 10.91
CA HIS A 207 -7.90 1.04 10.52
C HIS A 207 -7.94 1.92 11.74
N PHE A 208 -6.82 2.58 12.07
CA PHE A 208 -6.77 3.45 13.24
C PHE A 208 -7.48 4.76 12.99
N PHE A 209 -7.28 5.37 11.82
CA PHE A 209 -7.79 6.71 11.54
C PHE A 209 -8.51 6.80 10.19
N ARG A 210 -9.44 7.77 10.14
CA ARG A 210 -9.99 8.31 8.90
C ARG A 210 -9.60 9.78 8.80
N TYR A 211 -9.10 10.16 7.64
CA TYR A 211 -8.54 11.47 7.37
C TYR A 211 -9.49 12.33 6.54
N SER A 212 -9.66 13.61 6.90
CA SER A 212 -10.10 14.58 5.92
C SER A 212 -8.94 14.94 4.99
N GLU A 213 -9.23 15.39 3.77
CA GLU A 213 -8.20 15.88 2.84
C GLU A 213 -7.34 16.95 3.52
N LYS A 214 -7.98 17.91 4.23
CA LYS A 214 -7.29 19.00 4.91
C LYS A 214 -6.37 18.53 6.03
N SER A 215 -6.66 17.40 6.70
CA SER A 215 -5.76 16.92 7.76
C SER A 215 -4.43 16.41 7.18
N VAL A 216 -4.45 15.69 6.07
CA VAL A 216 -3.21 15.18 5.47
C VAL A 216 -2.43 16.29 4.77
N THR A 217 -3.10 17.21 4.03
CA THR A 217 -2.41 18.37 3.45
C THR A 217 -1.75 19.22 4.54
N PHE A 218 -2.46 19.46 5.66
CA PHE A 218 -1.92 20.25 6.77
C PHE A 218 -0.71 19.58 7.44
N MET A 219 -0.75 18.24 7.67
CA MET A 219 0.41 17.51 8.21
C MET A 219 1.60 17.61 7.27
N MET A 220 1.42 17.38 5.96
CA MET A 220 2.50 17.48 4.98
C MET A 220 3.09 18.90 4.93
N GLU A 221 2.26 19.95 4.91
CA GLU A 221 2.69 21.36 4.94
C GLU A 221 3.51 21.68 6.20
N LYS A 222 3.07 21.20 7.37
CA LYS A 222 3.75 21.43 8.65
C LYS A 222 5.09 20.71 8.76
N ILE A 223 5.20 19.55 8.14
CA ILE A 223 6.46 18.78 8.10
C ILE A 223 7.47 19.42 7.15
N GLY A 224 7.02 20.20 6.15
CA GLY A 224 7.93 20.96 5.28
C GLY A 224 7.72 20.75 3.78
N PHE A 225 6.76 19.92 3.37
CA PHE A 225 6.41 19.82 1.95
C PHE A 225 5.82 21.14 1.44
N LYS A 226 6.15 21.49 0.21
CA LYS A 226 5.67 22.68 -0.50
C LYS A 226 4.61 22.30 -1.52
N ASN A 227 3.82 23.26 -1.98
CA ASN A 227 2.83 23.10 -3.04
C ASN A 227 1.89 21.90 -2.80
N VAL A 228 1.56 21.63 -1.53
CA VAL A 228 0.74 20.47 -1.13
C VAL A 228 -0.69 20.65 -1.63
N ARG A 229 -1.17 19.67 -2.42
CA ARG A 229 -2.48 19.72 -3.06
C ARG A 229 -3.10 18.35 -3.25
N VAL A 230 -4.43 18.29 -3.19
CA VAL A 230 -5.18 17.10 -3.61
C VAL A 230 -5.18 17.05 -5.13
N VAL A 231 -4.60 16.00 -5.71
CA VAL A 231 -4.46 15.85 -7.16
C VAL A 231 -5.47 14.89 -7.76
N SER A 232 -6.06 14.00 -6.95
CA SER A 232 -7.07 13.05 -7.44
C SER A 232 -8.05 12.67 -6.36
N LYS A 233 -9.26 12.28 -6.81
CA LYS A 233 -10.29 11.60 -6.02
C LYS A 233 -10.93 10.53 -6.88
N TYR A 234 -10.96 9.31 -6.39
CA TYR A 234 -11.54 8.21 -7.14
C TYR A 234 -12.24 7.21 -6.22
N LYS A 235 -12.95 6.28 -6.84
CA LYS A 235 -13.56 5.13 -6.18
C LYS A 235 -13.09 3.87 -6.87
N ILE A 236 -12.78 2.85 -6.09
CA ILE A 236 -12.44 1.53 -6.58
C ILE A 236 -13.35 0.50 -5.95
N ILE A 237 -13.68 -0.55 -6.69
CA ILE A 237 -14.51 -1.65 -6.18
C ILE A 237 -13.60 -2.64 -5.45
N ASN A 238 -13.94 -2.92 -4.20
CA ASN A 238 -13.46 -4.11 -3.52
C ASN A 238 -14.18 -5.31 -4.16
N GLN A 239 -13.44 -6.11 -4.93
CA GLN A 239 -14.01 -7.21 -5.71
C GLN A 239 -14.56 -8.34 -4.82
N LYS A 240 -13.98 -8.53 -3.64
CA LYS A 240 -14.38 -9.54 -2.67
C LYS A 240 -15.71 -9.20 -2.00
N HIS A 241 -15.88 -7.95 -1.55
CA HIS A 241 -17.06 -7.51 -0.81
C HIS A 241 -18.08 -6.76 -1.67
N LYS A 242 -17.79 -6.48 -2.94
CA LYS A 242 -18.64 -5.72 -3.89
C LYS A 242 -19.01 -4.31 -3.37
N THR A 243 -18.16 -3.72 -2.55
CA THR A 243 -18.31 -2.38 -2.00
C THR A 243 -17.34 -1.40 -2.66
N TYR A 244 -17.70 -0.11 -2.65
CA TYR A 244 -16.80 0.93 -3.15
C TYR A 244 -15.94 1.47 -2.01
N THR A 245 -14.64 1.51 -2.25
CA THR A 245 -13.69 2.26 -1.43
C THR A 245 -13.40 3.60 -2.10
N LYS A 246 -13.56 4.69 -1.37
CA LYS A 246 -13.21 6.03 -1.84
C LYS A 246 -11.75 6.32 -1.51
N HIS A 247 -11.10 7.09 -2.36
CA HIS A 247 -9.73 7.50 -2.20
C HIS A 247 -9.55 8.98 -2.53
N PHE A 248 -8.51 9.59 -1.96
CA PHE A 248 -7.93 10.82 -2.45
C PHE A 248 -6.42 10.73 -2.46
N VAL A 249 -5.80 11.39 -3.42
CA VAL A 249 -4.34 11.44 -3.57
C VAL A 249 -3.86 12.86 -3.35
N ILE A 250 -2.84 13.00 -2.54
CA ILE A 250 -2.16 14.27 -2.27
C ILE A 250 -0.76 14.20 -2.85
N LEU A 251 -0.34 15.30 -3.45
CA LEU A 251 1.01 15.54 -3.91
C LEU A 251 1.63 16.66 -3.09
N GLY A 252 2.85 16.45 -2.62
CA GLY A 252 3.72 17.45 -2.00
C GLY A 252 5.08 17.49 -2.68
N GLU A 253 5.69 18.65 -2.75
CA GLU A 253 7.01 18.91 -3.33
C GLU A 253 8.03 19.19 -2.22
N LYS A 254 9.29 18.82 -2.42
CA LYS A 254 10.36 19.13 -1.48
C LYS A 254 11.38 20.08 -2.07
#